data_85c850ae9058e836b645e501eb73ad6d
#
_entry.id   85c850ae9058e836b645e501eb73ad6d
#
_cell.length_a   1.000
_cell.length_b   1.000
_cell.length_c   1.000
_cell.angle_alpha   90.00
_cell.angle_beta   90.00
_cell.angle_gamma   90.00
#
_symmetry.space_group_name_H-M   'P 1'
#
loop_
_entity.id
_entity.type
_entity.pdbx_description
1 polymer ?
#
loop_
_entity_poly.entity_id
_entity_poly.type
_entity_poly.pdbx_seq_one_letter_code
_entity_poly.pdbx_strand_id
1 'polypeptide(L)'
;MNINLEQTILRNVLVNEDFMRKVLPFIKPEYFEGVYKSLFVELGKYVSKYNRLPTLESFKIGIDDGDFNEEQYRHAIEILPEIFKVEKIDQQWLYDTAEKWCQDRALYNAVMESISIIDGKHQSLSKNALPDILSKALGVTFDTNVGHDYIDDAEKRYEYYHTVEDKIEFDLDYFIYEKF
;
A
#
# COMPACT_ATOMS: atom_id res chain seq x y z
N MET A 1 0.12 9.25 -24.66
CA MET A 1 -0.98 8.86 -23.79
C MET A 1 -0.42 8.77 -22.39
N ASN A 2 -0.63 9.77 -21.55
CA ASN A 2 -0.25 9.67 -20.15
C ASN A 2 -1.23 8.66 -19.52
N ILE A 3 -0.74 7.47 -19.21
CA ILE A 3 -1.50 6.49 -18.42
C ILE A 3 -1.66 7.12 -17.05
N ASN A 4 -2.90 7.48 -16.71
CA ASN A 4 -3.20 7.95 -15.37
C ASN A 4 -3.14 6.71 -14.44
N LEU A 5 -2.01 6.54 -13.77
CA LEU A 5 -1.75 5.38 -12.90
C LEU A 5 -2.78 5.28 -11.77
N GLU A 6 -3.19 6.43 -11.24
CA GLU A 6 -4.22 6.53 -10.21
C GLU A 6 -5.57 5.96 -10.71
N GLN A 7 -5.98 6.33 -11.92
CA GLN A 7 -7.17 5.78 -12.57
C GLN A 7 -7.05 4.27 -12.83
N THR A 8 -5.87 3.82 -13.25
CA THR A 8 -5.62 2.39 -13.52
C THR A 8 -5.72 1.57 -12.24
N ILE A 9 -5.15 2.04 -11.14
CA ILE A 9 -5.23 1.36 -9.85
C ILE A 9 -6.68 1.34 -9.34
N LEU A 10 -7.37 2.49 -9.35
CA LEU A 10 -8.76 2.57 -8.91
C LEU A 10 -9.67 1.65 -9.73
N ARG A 11 -9.50 1.64 -11.07
CA ARG A 11 -10.24 0.73 -11.95
C ARG A 11 -10.06 -0.73 -11.52
N ASN A 12 -8.83 -1.17 -11.33
CA ASN A 12 -8.57 -2.56 -10.97
C ASN A 12 -9.07 -2.91 -9.56
N VAL A 13 -9.04 -1.98 -8.63
CA VAL A 13 -9.67 -2.19 -7.30
C VAL A 13 -11.19 -2.31 -7.40
N LEU A 14 -11.82 -1.69 -8.40
CA LEU A 14 -13.28 -1.74 -8.63
C LEU A 14 -13.76 -2.95 -9.42
N VAL A 15 -12.92 -3.54 -10.30
CA VAL A 15 -13.35 -4.59 -11.22
C VAL A 15 -12.65 -5.93 -11.04
N ASN A 16 -11.57 -5.98 -10.26
CA ASN A 16 -10.79 -7.20 -10.02
C ASN A 16 -10.81 -7.54 -8.52
N GLU A 17 -11.62 -8.54 -8.16
CA GLU A 17 -11.83 -8.91 -6.75
C GLU A 17 -10.56 -9.44 -6.09
N ASP A 18 -9.76 -10.25 -6.78
CA ASP A 18 -8.51 -10.79 -6.26
C ASP A 18 -7.49 -9.67 -5.98
N PHE A 19 -7.38 -8.72 -6.90
CA PHE A 19 -6.55 -7.54 -6.72
C PHE A 19 -7.06 -6.69 -5.56
N MET A 20 -8.36 -6.38 -5.52
CA MET A 20 -8.96 -5.60 -4.45
C MET A 20 -8.69 -6.21 -3.08
N ARG A 21 -8.94 -7.50 -2.89
CA ARG A 21 -8.76 -8.18 -1.60
C ARG A 21 -7.32 -8.12 -1.11
N LYS A 22 -6.34 -8.20 -2.02
CA LYS A 22 -4.91 -8.14 -1.68
C LYS A 22 -4.43 -6.73 -1.35
N VAL A 23 -4.88 -5.71 -2.10
CA VAL A 23 -4.31 -4.37 -2.01
C VAL A 23 -5.11 -3.39 -1.16
N LEU A 24 -6.41 -3.63 -0.97
CA LEU A 24 -7.29 -2.72 -0.22
C LEU A 24 -6.79 -2.39 1.20
N PRO A 25 -6.18 -3.33 1.96
CA PRO A 25 -5.64 -3.02 3.28
C PRO A 25 -4.49 -2.00 3.29
N PHE A 26 -3.80 -1.82 2.17
CA PHE A 26 -2.62 -0.98 2.05
C PHE A 26 -2.90 0.35 1.36
N ILE A 27 -3.96 0.43 0.56
CA ILE A 27 -4.36 1.65 -0.13
C ILE A 27 -5.18 2.53 0.81
N LYS A 28 -4.84 3.81 0.86
CA LYS A 28 -5.53 4.79 1.68
C LYS A 28 -6.20 5.85 0.81
N PRO A 29 -7.34 6.43 1.25
CA PRO A 29 -8.03 7.49 0.51
C PRO A 29 -7.13 8.70 0.20
N GLU A 30 -6.20 9.03 1.09
CA GLU A 30 -5.27 10.16 0.92
C GLU A 30 -4.20 9.93 -0.15
N TYR A 31 -4.11 8.73 -0.73
CA TYR A 31 -3.22 8.47 -1.86
C TYR A 31 -3.83 8.95 -3.18
N PHE A 32 -5.16 9.09 -3.21
CA PHE A 32 -5.91 9.57 -4.37
C PHE A 32 -6.17 11.08 -4.28
N GLU A 33 -6.35 11.71 -5.45
CA GLU A 33 -6.67 13.13 -5.56
C GLU A 33 -8.06 13.34 -6.19
N GLY A 34 -8.66 14.47 -5.87
CA GLY A 34 -9.92 14.92 -6.50
C GLY A 34 -11.04 13.88 -6.44
N VAL A 35 -11.63 13.59 -7.60
CA VAL A 35 -12.75 12.66 -7.73
C VAL A 35 -12.37 11.21 -7.42
N TYR A 36 -11.13 10.80 -7.71
CA TYR A 36 -10.67 9.44 -7.44
C TYR A 36 -10.67 9.13 -5.94
N LYS A 37 -10.32 10.11 -5.09
CA LYS A 37 -10.44 9.99 -3.64
C LYS A 37 -11.88 9.73 -3.20
N SER A 38 -12.84 10.50 -3.71
CA SER A 38 -14.25 10.36 -3.37
C SER A 38 -14.80 9.00 -3.83
N LEU A 39 -14.43 8.55 -5.02
CA LEU A 39 -14.80 7.23 -5.55
C LEU A 39 -14.20 6.09 -4.72
N PHE A 40 -12.94 6.22 -4.30
CA PHE A 40 -12.31 5.21 -3.44
C PHE A 40 -12.97 5.11 -2.05
N VAL A 41 -13.37 6.25 -1.47
CA VAL A 41 -14.12 6.29 -0.21
C VAL A 41 -15.47 5.59 -0.37
N GLU A 42 -16.18 5.86 -1.47
CA GLU A 42 -17.47 5.23 -1.74
C GLU A 42 -17.35 3.72 -1.96
N LEU A 43 -16.30 3.27 -2.68
CA LEU A 43 -15.96 1.86 -2.77
C LEU A 43 -15.74 1.23 -1.38
N GLY A 44 -14.97 1.91 -0.51
CA GLY A 44 -14.72 1.44 0.85
C GLY A 44 -16.01 1.24 1.66
N LYS A 45 -16.96 2.17 1.57
CA LYS A 45 -18.29 2.04 2.20
C LYS A 45 -19.04 0.83 1.66
N TYR A 46 -19.04 0.65 0.33
CA TYR A 46 -19.72 -0.47 -0.31
C TYR A 46 -19.13 -1.82 0.09
N VAL A 47 -17.81 -1.96 0.00
CA VAL A 47 -17.11 -3.21 0.35
C VAL A 47 -17.27 -3.54 1.84
N SER A 48 -17.18 -2.55 2.72
CA SER A 48 -17.42 -2.74 4.16
C SER A 48 -18.82 -3.23 4.47
N LYS A 49 -19.84 -2.80 3.71
CA LYS A 49 -21.23 -3.18 3.91
C LYS A 49 -21.60 -4.53 3.30
N TYR A 50 -21.08 -4.83 2.11
CA TYR A 50 -21.51 -5.98 1.30
C TYR A 50 -20.45 -7.06 1.11
N ASN A 51 -19.21 -6.81 1.51
CA ASN A 51 -18.04 -7.69 1.38
C ASN A 51 -17.82 -8.24 -0.06
N ARG A 52 -18.15 -7.41 -1.06
CA ARG A 52 -18.02 -7.73 -2.49
C ARG A 52 -17.87 -6.45 -3.31
N LEU A 53 -17.42 -6.59 -4.55
CA LEU A 53 -17.36 -5.46 -5.49
C LEU A 53 -18.75 -4.98 -5.92
N PRO A 54 -18.92 -3.67 -6.14
CA PRO A 54 -20.14 -3.11 -6.69
C PRO A 54 -20.28 -3.42 -8.19
N THR A 55 -21.51 -3.51 -8.68
CA THR A 55 -21.81 -3.34 -10.11
C THR A 55 -21.80 -1.86 -10.48
N LEU A 56 -21.69 -1.55 -11.76
CA LEU A 56 -21.76 -0.16 -12.23
C LEU A 56 -23.02 0.55 -11.72
N GLU A 57 -24.19 -0.13 -11.81
CA GLU A 57 -25.47 0.44 -11.36
C GLU A 57 -25.49 0.68 -9.86
N SER A 58 -25.07 -0.31 -9.05
CA SER A 58 -25.05 -0.16 -7.60
C SER A 58 -24.08 0.90 -7.13
N PHE A 59 -22.93 1.04 -7.83
CA PHE A 59 -21.95 2.07 -7.52
C PHE A 59 -22.45 3.47 -7.89
N LYS A 60 -23.14 3.60 -9.03
CA LYS A 60 -23.77 4.86 -9.43
C LYS A 60 -24.81 5.33 -8.42
N ILE A 61 -25.65 4.42 -7.92
CA ILE A 61 -26.61 4.74 -6.86
C ILE A 61 -25.88 5.21 -5.58
N GLY A 62 -24.75 4.56 -5.22
CA GLY A 62 -23.95 4.99 -4.08
C GLY A 62 -23.36 6.40 -4.26
N ILE A 63 -22.98 6.78 -5.49
CA ILE A 63 -22.53 8.15 -5.81
C ILE A 63 -23.68 9.16 -5.71
N ASP A 64 -24.89 8.80 -6.18
CA ASP A 64 -26.09 9.66 -6.11
C ASP A 64 -26.47 9.96 -4.65
N ASP A 65 -26.28 9.01 -3.75
CA ASP A 65 -26.55 9.12 -2.31
C ASP A 65 -25.35 9.63 -1.49
N GLY A 66 -24.18 9.78 -2.13
CA GLY A 66 -22.91 10.09 -1.49
C GLY A 66 -22.64 11.59 -1.31
N ASP A 67 -21.57 11.89 -0.55
CA ASP A 67 -21.12 13.27 -0.29
C ASP A 67 -20.24 13.81 -1.45
N PHE A 68 -20.82 13.92 -2.65
CA PHE A 68 -20.16 14.50 -3.81
C PHE A 68 -20.66 15.93 -4.02
N ASN A 69 -19.72 16.87 -4.20
CA ASN A 69 -20.13 18.17 -4.70
C ASN A 69 -20.50 18.08 -6.19
N GLU A 70 -21.16 19.11 -6.75
CA GLU A 70 -21.69 19.09 -8.13
C GLU A 70 -20.60 18.83 -9.19
N GLU A 71 -19.40 19.40 -9.02
CA GLU A 71 -18.27 19.21 -9.93
C GLU A 71 -17.71 17.77 -9.84
N GLN A 72 -17.51 17.27 -8.63
CA GLN A 72 -17.08 15.90 -8.38
C GLN A 72 -18.09 14.88 -8.92
N TYR A 73 -19.38 15.13 -8.69
CA TYR A 73 -20.44 14.26 -9.19
C TYR A 73 -20.42 14.17 -10.71
N ARG A 74 -20.39 15.32 -11.41
CA ARG A 74 -20.33 15.36 -12.87
C ARG A 74 -19.11 14.60 -13.41
N HIS A 75 -17.94 14.86 -12.83
CA HIS A 75 -16.71 14.19 -13.23
C HIS A 75 -16.76 12.68 -12.92
N ALA A 76 -17.30 12.28 -11.75
CA ALA A 76 -17.48 10.87 -11.40
C ALA A 76 -18.32 10.13 -12.43
N ILE A 77 -19.50 10.67 -12.80
CA ILE A 77 -20.39 10.07 -13.80
C ILE A 77 -19.73 9.97 -15.17
N GLU A 78 -18.93 10.95 -15.56
CA GLU A 78 -18.23 10.97 -16.85
C GLU A 78 -17.18 9.84 -16.94
N ILE A 79 -16.41 9.61 -15.85
CA ILE A 79 -15.31 8.64 -15.88
C ILE A 79 -15.74 7.20 -15.52
N LEU A 80 -16.93 7.00 -14.92
CA LEU A 80 -17.40 5.67 -14.51
C LEU A 80 -17.36 4.62 -15.63
N PRO A 81 -17.80 4.88 -16.88
CA PRO A 81 -17.74 3.88 -17.95
C PRO A 81 -16.32 3.41 -18.25
N GLU A 82 -15.34 4.29 -18.12
CA GLU A 82 -13.92 3.95 -18.32
C GLU A 82 -13.34 3.18 -17.13
N ILE A 83 -13.74 3.52 -15.91
CA ILE A 83 -13.28 2.85 -14.69
C ILE A 83 -13.85 1.43 -14.59
N PHE A 84 -15.06 1.18 -15.06
CA PHE A 84 -15.66 -0.16 -15.06
C PHE A 84 -15.28 -1.03 -16.28
N LYS A 85 -14.40 -0.54 -17.16
CA LYS A 85 -13.85 -1.39 -18.22
C LYS A 85 -12.94 -2.45 -17.66
N VAL A 86 -13.25 -3.70 -18.00
CA VAL A 86 -12.36 -4.83 -17.70
C VAL A 86 -11.30 -4.91 -18.80
N GLU A 87 -10.05 -4.68 -18.46
CA GLU A 87 -8.90 -4.84 -19.33
C GLU A 87 -8.00 -5.96 -18.84
N LYS A 88 -7.43 -6.71 -19.79
CA LYS A 88 -6.41 -7.70 -19.43
C LYS A 88 -5.10 -6.99 -19.11
N ILE A 89 -4.71 -7.04 -17.85
CA ILE A 89 -3.45 -6.50 -17.34
C ILE A 89 -2.67 -7.67 -16.74
N ASP A 90 -1.35 -7.66 -16.89
CA ASP A 90 -0.48 -8.58 -16.18
C ASP A 90 -0.62 -8.35 -14.66
N GLN A 91 -0.98 -9.40 -13.95
CA GLN A 91 -1.31 -9.30 -12.52
C GLN A 91 -0.08 -8.94 -11.69
N GLN A 92 1.09 -9.55 -12.00
CA GLN A 92 2.32 -9.27 -11.26
C GLN A 92 2.75 -7.83 -11.46
N TRP A 93 2.76 -7.36 -12.72
CA TRP A 93 3.04 -5.96 -13.02
C TRP A 93 2.10 -5.00 -12.29
N LEU A 94 0.81 -5.35 -12.20
CA LEU A 94 -0.20 -4.52 -11.52
C LEU A 94 0.08 -4.43 -10.02
N TYR A 95 0.43 -5.55 -9.36
CA TYR A 95 0.81 -5.56 -7.94
C TYR A 95 2.04 -4.73 -7.68
N ASP A 96 3.12 -4.97 -8.41
CA ASP A 96 4.40 -4.26 -8.25
C ASP A 96 4.23 -2.76 -8.47
N THR A 97 3.44 -2.40 -9.48
CA THR A 97 3.15 -1.01 -9.82
C THR A 97 2.28 -0.33 -8.75
N ALA A 98 1.27 -1.02 -8.23
CA ALA A 98 0.40 -0.49 -7.18
C ALA A 98 1.16 -0.33 -5.85
N GLU A 99 2.02 -1.27 -5.49
CA GLU A 99 2.86 -1.17 -4.29
C GLU A 99 3.78 0.05 -4.38
N LYS A 100 4.51 0.18 -5.50
CA LYS A 100 5.38 1.33 -5.72
C LYS A 100 4.61 2.66 -5.67
N TRP A 101 3.43 2.71 -6.29
CA TRP A 101 2.59 3.89 -6.24
C TRP A 101 2.16 4.22 -4.80
N CYS A 102 1.76 3.23 -4.00
CA CYS A 102 1.43 3.44 -2.58
C CYS A 102 2.62 3.97 -1.78
N GLN A 103 3.82 3.43 -2.02
CA GLN A 103 5.06 3.91 -1.38
C GLN A 103 5.35 5.36 -1.74
N ASP A 104 5.28 5.70 -3.03
CA ASP A 104 5.52 7.06 -3.52
C ASP A 104 4.48 8.04 -2.94
N ARG A 105 3.20 7.67 -2.88
CA ARG A 105 2.13 8.51 -2.30
C ARG A 105 2.26 8.65 -0.79
N ALA A 106 2.60 7.57 -0.09
CA ALA A 106 2.84 7.62 1.35
C ALA A 106 4.00 8.56 1.69
N LEU A 107 5.11 8.45 0.97
CA LEU A 107 6.28 9.31 1.16
C LEU A 107 5.96 10.77 0.82
N TYR A 108 5.27 11.04 -0.29
CA TYR A 108 4.85 12.38 -0.67
C TYR A 108 3.99 13.03 0.44
N ASN A 109 2.97 12.31 0.92
CA ASN A 109 2.08 12.82 1.96
C ASN A 109 2.83 13.07 3.28
N ALA A 110 3.75 12.17 3.67
CA ALA A 110 4.58 12.32 4.85
C ALA A 110 5.52 13.54 4.77
N VAL A 111 6.08 13.81 3.59
CA VAL A 111 6.90 15.01 3.36
C VAL A 111 6.05 16.27 3.45
N MET A 112 4.86 16.30 2.83
CA MET A 112 3.97 17.46 2.89
C MET A 112 3.48 17.74 4.31
N GLU A 113 3.14 16.69 5.07
CA GLU A 113 2.80 16.80 6.48
C GLU A 113 3.98 17.32 7.31
N SER A 114 5.18 16.81 7.05
CA SER A 114 6.42 17.26 7.71
C SER A 114 6.69 18.75 7.47
N ILE A 115 6.51 19.22 6.25
CA ILE A 115 6.62 20.66 5.92
C ILE A 115 5.59 21.47 6.71
N SER A 116 4.34 21.01 6.78
CA SER A 116 3.28 21.69 7.54
C SER A 116 3.61 21.79 9.04
N ILE A 117 4.23 20.74 9.61
CA ILE A 117 4.70 20.73 11.01
C ILE A 117 5.86 21.69 11.22
N ILE A 118 6.84 21.73 10.31
CA ILE A 118 8.01 22.62 10.38
C ILE A 118 7.58 24.07 10.30
N ASP A 119 6.62 24.39 9.43
CA ASP A 119 6.04 25.73 9.24
C ASP A 119 5.14 26.16 10.41
N GLY A 120 4.87 25.29 11.38
CA GLY A 120 3.99 25.58 12.52
C GLY A 120 2.50 25.66 12.16
N LYS A 121 2.10 25.14 10.99
CA LYS A 121 0.71 25.12 10.52
C LYS A 121 -0.07 23.92 11.04
N HIS A 122 0.63 22.90 11.55
CA HIS A 122 0.01 21.68 12.09
C HIS A 122 -0.41 21.90 13.55
N GLN A 123 -1.71 21.70 13.85
CA GLN A 123 -2.28 22.06 15.16
C GLN A 123 -1.92 21.10 16.29
N SER A 124 -1.61 19.84 16.01
CA SER A 124 -1.51 18.78 17.03
C SER A 124 -0.16 18.07 17.08
N LEU A 125 0.68 18.16 16.05
CA LEU A 125 1.96 17.46 15.98
C LEU A 125 3.14 18.44 16.13
N SER A 126 4.14 18.01 16.88
CA SER A 126 5.41 18.72 17.05
C SER A 126 6.49 18.13 16.14
N LYS A 127 7.61 18.86 16.00
CA LYS A 127 8.77 18.42 15.20
C LYS A 127 9.34 17.06 15.62
N ASN A 128 9.08 16.63 16.85
CA ASN A 128 9.52 15.33 17.36
C ASN A 128 8.76 14.15 16.70
N ALA A 129 7.62 14.40 16.06
CA ALA A 129 6.86 13.38 15.34
C ALA A 129 7.43 13.07 13.94
N LEU A 130 8.31 13.91 13.40
CA LEU A 130 8.83 13.77 12.02
C LEU A 130 9.50 12.42 11.75
N PRO A 131 10.38 11.89 12.63
CA PRO A 131 11.01 10.59 12.37
C PRO A 131 9.98 9.45 12.24
N ASP A 132 8.95 9.47 13.10
CA ASP A 132 7.90 8.46 13.09
C ASP A 132 7.01 8.53 11.83
N ILE A 133 6.63 9.74 11.42
CA ILE A 133 5.86 9.98 10.19
C ILE A 133 6.61 9.46 8.96
N LEU A 134 7.88 9.80 8.82
CA LEU A 134 8.71 9.37 7.69
C LEU A 134 9.00 7.87 7.74
N SER A 135 9.28 7.31 8.92
CA SER A 135 9.50 5.88 9.10
C SER A 135 8.28 5.05 8.71
N LYS A 136 7.07 5.47 9.11
CA LYS A 136 5.82 4.82 8.71
C LYS A 136 5.59 4.85 7.20
N ALA A 137 5.91 5.97 6.56
CA ALA A 137 5.77 6.10 5.12
C ALA A 137 6.74 5.21 4.35
N LEU A 138 7.98 5.10 4.82
CA LEU A 138 9.00 4.21 4.23
C LEU A 138 8.73 2.72 4.48
N GLY A 139 7.94 2.39 5.50
CA GLY A 139 7.55 1.01 5.83
C GLY A 139 6.35 0.49 5.05
N VAL A 140 5.80 1.23 4.09
CA VAL A 140 4.66 0.75 3.28
C VAL A 140 5.12 -0.36 2.35
N THR A 141 4.53 -1.55 2.51
CA THR A 141 4.76 -2.72 1.67
C THR A 141 3.49 -3.57 1.59
N PHE A 142 3.29 -4.26 0.47
CA PHE A 142 2.20 -5.23 0.29
C PHE A 142 2.59 -6.62 0.80
N ASP A 143 3.82 -6.78 1.28
CA ASP A 143 4.24 -8.00 1.93
C ASP A 143 3.57 -8.12 3.30
N THR A 144 2.67 -9.09 3.43
CA THR A 144 2.00 -9.42 4.68
C THR A 144 2.86 -10.27 5.61
N ASN A 145 3.97 -10.81 5.08
CA ASN A 145 4.91 -11.63 5.85
C ASN A 145 5.88 -10.75 6.66
N VAL A 146 5.33 -9.90 7.54
CA VAL A 146 6.13 -9.20 8.55
C VAL A 146 6.46 -10.19 9.67
N GLY A 147 7.44 -11.01 9.42
CA GLY A 147 7.94 -12.02 10.34
C GLY A 147 8.19 -13.35 9.62
N HIS A 148 9.17 -14.10 10.08
CA HIS A 148 9.34 -15.50 9.65
C HIS A 148 8.08 -16.26 10.06
N ASP A 149 7.37 -16.84 9.08
CA ASP A 149 6.36 -17.83 9.40
C ASP A 149 7.07 -19.00 10.06
N TYR A 150 6.91 -19.07 11.39
CA TYR A 150 7.68 -19.98 12.22
C TYR A 150 7.35 -21.45 11.90
N ILE A 151 6.21 -21.70 11.28
CA ILE A 151 5.72 -23.02 10.92
C ILE A 151 6.13 -23.37 9.48
N ASP A 152 5.84 -22.50 8.51
CA ASP A 152 6.12 -22.76 7.09
C ASP A 152 7.63 -22.74 6.77
N ASP A 153 8.44 -21.98 7.48
CA ASP A 153 9.90 -21.97 7.34
C ASP A 153 10.63 -22.98 8.24
N ALA A 154 9.91 -23.90 8.89
CA ALA A 154 10.51 -24.87 9.81
C ALA A 154 11.56 -25.79 9.12
N GLU A 155 11.30 -26.23 7.89
CA GLU A 155 12.24 -27.05 7.10
C GLU A 155 13.50 -26.27 6.72
N LYS A 156 13.36 -25.04 6.24
CA LYS A 156 14.51 -24.19 5.87
C LYS A 156 15.38 -23.87 7.08
N ARG A 157 14.76 -23.64 8.25
CA ARG A 157 15.50 -23.45 9.51
C ARG A 157 16.21 -24.72 9.94
N TYR A 158 15.54 -25.87 9.85
CA TYR A 158 16.17 -27.15 10.18
C TYR A 158 17.41 -27.37 9.31
N GLU A 159 17.33 -27.15 8.00
CA GLU A 159 18.47 -27.22 7.07
C GLU A 159 19.58 -26.22 7.46
N TYR A 160 19.23 -24.97 7.74
CA TYR A 160 20.19 -23.93 8.12
C TYR A 160 20.96 -24.30 9.42
N TYR A 161 20.25 -24.76 10.45
CA TYR A 161 20.90 -25.15 11.72
C TYR A 161 21.63 -26.50 11.66
N HIS A 162 21.35 -27.33 10.65
CA HIS A 162 22.01 -28.63 10.48
C HIS A 162 23.00 -28.65 9.31
N THR A 163 23.14 -27.52 8.60
CA THR A 163 24.25 -27.36 7.66
C THR A 163 25.55 -27.39 8.45
N VAL A 164 26.37 -28.39 8.20
CA VAL A 164 27.69 -28.50 8.83
C VAL A 164 28.57 -27.42 8.19
N GLU A 165 28.71 -26.31 8.87
CA GLU A 165 29.75 -25.34 8.53
C GLU A 165 31.10 -25.96 8.92
N ASP A 166 32.07 -25.89 8.00
CA ASP A 166 33.46 -26.25 8.31
C ASP A 166 33.92 -25.37 9.47
N LYS A 167 33.96 -25.97 10.66
CA LYS A 167 34.43 -25.28 11.85
C LYS A 167 35.92 -25.02 11.68
N ILE A 168 36.27 -23.74 11.56
CA ILE A 168 37.65 -23.31 11.70
C ILE A 168 37.98 -23.50 13.17
N GLU A 169 38.76 -24.55 13.51
CA GLU A 169 39.31 -24.72 14.84
C GLU A 169 40.36 -23.63 15.05
N PHE A 170 40.03 -22.67 15.91
CA PHE A 170 40.99 -21.71 16.41
C PHE A 170 41.72 -22.37 17.57
N ASP A 171 43.01 -22.63 17.37
CA ASP A 171 43.89 -23.02 18.46
C ASP A 171 44.15 -21.78 19.35
N LEU A 172 43.35 -21.64 20.38
CA LEU A 172 43.41 -20.51 21.32
C LEU A 172 44.77 -20.44 22.06
N ASP A 173 45.45 -21.56 22.23
CA ASP A 173 46.74 -21.64 22.88
C ASP A 173 47.86 -20.99 22.07
N TYR A 174 47.78 -21.04 20.72
CA TYR A 174 48.72 -20.39 19.86
C TYR A 174 48.67 -18.85 19.99
N PHE A 175 47.47 -18.28 20.14
CA PHE A 175 47.29 -16.83 20.27
C PHE A 175 47.70 -16.25 21.61
N ILE A 176 47.71 -17.06 22.68
CA ILE A 176 48.03 -16.58 24.04
C ILE A 176 49.56 -16.57 24.26
N TYR A 177 50.29 -17.48 23.65
CA TYR A 177 51.74 -17.61 23.83
C TYR A 177 52.62 -16.71 22.95
N GLU A 178 52.13 -16.12 21.89
CA GLU A 178 52.91 -15.21 21.05
C GLU A 178 52.83 -13.72 21.43
N LYS A 179 52.05 -13.34 22.43
CA LYS A 179 51.86 -11.94 22.85
C LYS A 179 52.29 -11.61 24.28
N PHE A 180 52.95 -12.53 24.97
CA PHE A 180 53.54 -12.21 26.30
C PHE A 180 55.01 -12.61 26.32
#